data_29975810e4a5ae29e011a55fa8e6f7c5
#
_entry.id   29975810e4a5ae29e011a55fa8e6f7c5
#
_cell.length_a   1.000
_cell.length_b   1.000
_cell.length_c   1.000
_cell.angle_alpha   90.00
_cell.angle_beta   90.00
_cell.angle_gamma   90.00
#
_symmetry.space_group_name_H-M   'P 1'
#
loop_
_entity.id
_entity.type
_entity.pdbx_description
1 polymer ?
#
loop_
_entity_poly.entity_id
_entity_poly.type
_entity_poly.pdbx_seq_one_letter_code
_entity_poly.pdbx_strand_id
1 'polypeptide(L)'
;GAEYCPYCALERYPLVLALSRFGTFTGLQSTNSDPADNAGVPIYTLGFHGSTYTSKYVSFSGYETVDNTKVNGVYGKLDTLPDADQALLDKYNKPPYVDPPGGAIPWIYFGGKGIMNGAGVDKALLEGKAISDIATSIADPTSEVSKAVVGDANLLTAQICVMTNNQPAEVCGSSGVKAAAAKLGQ
;
A
#
# COMPACT_ATOMS: atom_id res chain seq x y z
N GLY A 1 -1.68 -8.34 1.54
CA GLY A 1 -2.08 -7.73 2.82
C GLY A 1 -3.22 -8.48 3.48
N ALA A 2 -3.81 -7.86 4.48
CA ALA A 2 -5.00 -8.32 5.15
C ALA A 2 -5.79 -7.12 5.67
N GLU A 3 -7.12 -7.22 5.69
CA GLU A 3 -7.94 -6.07 6.10
C GLU A 3 -7.76 -5.71 7.58
N TYR A 4 -7.59 -6.71 8.46
CA TYR A 4 -7.41 -6.45 9.89
C TYR A 4 -6.15 -5.65 10.22
N CYS A 5 -5.12 -5.73 9.38
CA CYS A 5 -3.77 -5.26 9.69
C CYS A 5 -3.69 -3.71 9.67
N PRO A 6 -3.27 -3.07 10.79
CA PRO A 6 -3.17 -1.61 10.86
C PRO A 6 -2.10 -1.05 9.90
N TYR A 7 -0.97 -1.73 9.73
CA TYR A 7 0.08 -1.30 8.80
C TYR A 7 -0.38 -1.41 7.34
N CYS A 8 -1.18 -2.43 7.00
CA CYS A 8 -1.81 -2.52 5.68
C CYS A 8 -2.78 -1.35 5.46
N ALA A 9 -3.57 -0.99 6.47
CA ALA A 9 -4.48 0.13 6.40
C ALA A 9 -3.77 1.47 6.15
N LEU A 10 -2.62 1.69 6.76
CA LEU A 10 -1.78 2.88 6.56
C LEU A 10 -1.24 2.94 5.13
N GLU A 11 -0.68 1.82 4.64
CA GLU A 11 0.02 1.75 3.36
C GLU A 11 -0.92 1.83 2.14
N ARG A 12 -2.20 1.50 2.30
CA ARG A 12 -3.17 1.58 1.20
C ARG A 12 -3.35 3.00 0.65
N TYR A 13 -3.26 4.05 1.49
CA TYR A 13 -3.35 5.43 1.02
C TYR A 13 -2.22 5.81 0.06
N PRO A 14 -0.94 5.68 0.42
CA PRO A 14 0.14 5.98 -0.51
C PRO A 14 0.16 5.05 -1.72
N LEU A 15 -0.19 3.77 -1.57
CA LEU A 15 -0.22 2.83 -2.67
C LEU A 15 -1.32 3.14 -3.69
N VAL A 16 -2.55 3.43 -3.24
CA VAL A 16 -3.64 3.88 -4.12
C VAL A 16 -3.25 5.17 -4.84
N LEU A 17 -2.68 6.12 -4.11
CA LEU A 17 -2.24 7.40 -4.69
C LEU A 17 -1.13 7.21 -5.73
N ALA A 18 -0.15 6.36 -5.47
CA ALA A 18 0.93 6.04 -6.40
C ALA A 18 0.39 5.39 -7.68
N LEU A 19 -0.41 4.33 -7.54
CA LEU A 19 -0.98 3.59 -8.67
C LEU A 19 -1.96 4.44 -9.49
N SER A 20 -2.72 5.35 -8.86
CA SER A 20 -3.63 6.26 -9.56
C SER A 20 -2.93 7.21 -10.55
N ARG A 21 -1.63 7.38 -10.43
CA ARG A 21 -0.81 8.14 -11.41
C ARG A 21 -0.56 7.36 -12.71
N PHE A 22 -0.72 6.05 -12.70
CA PHE A 22 -0.45 5.17 -13.84
C PHE A 22 -1.71 4.53 -14.42
N GLY A 23 -2.82 4.55 -13.70
CA GLY A 23 -4.06 3.88 -14.11
C GLY A 23 -5.25 4.23 -13.22
N THR A 24 -6.27 3.40 -13.28
CA THR A 24 -7.54 3.65 -12.62
C THR A 24 -8.00 2.41 -11.86
N PHE A 25 -8.40 2.60 -10.60
CA PHE A 25 -9.10 1.60 -9.81
C PHE A 25 -10.61 1.65 -10.08
N THR A 26 -11.24 0.50 -10.00
CA THR A 26 -12.71 0.35 -9.97
C THR A 26 -13.07 -0.57 -8.81
N GLY A 27 -14.07 -0.18 -8.02
CA GLY A 27 -14.61 -1.02 -6.96
C GLY A 27 -13.81 -1.02 -5.65
N LEU A 28 -12.91 -0.05 -5.41
CA LEU A 28 -12.31 0.12 -4.08
C LEU A 28 -13.41 0.33 -3.04
N GLN A 29 -13.38 -0.47 -1.97
CA GLN A 29 -14.35 -0.40 -0.88
C GLN A 29 -13.73 0.28 0.34
N SER A 30 -14.56 0.93 1.16
CA SER A 30 -14.14 1.41 2.46
C SER A 30 -14.04 0.23 3.45
N THR A 31 -12.95 0.18 4.20
CA THR A 31 -12.72 -0.81 5.25
C THR A 31 -11.97 -0.16 6.42
N ASN A 32 -11.57 -0.93 7.42
CA ASN A 32 -10.75 -0.49 8.55
C ASN A 32 -9.91 -1.65 9.10
N SER A 33 -8.83 -1.32 9.79
CA SER A 33 -8.09 -2.34 10.56
C SER A 33 -8.89 -2.81 11.78
N ASP A 34 -8.60 -4.03 12.28
CA ASP A 34 -9.18 -4.48 13.56
C ASP A 34 -8.68 -3.56 14.70
N PRO A 35 -9.58 -2.89 15.44
CA PRO A 35 -9.18 -2.04 16.56
C PRO A 35 -8.36 -2.80 17.62
N ALA A 36 -8.60 -4.09 17.81
CA ALA A 36 -7.87 -4.90 18.79
C ALA A 36 -6.36 -5.00 18.49
N ASP A 37 -5.98 -4.90 17.21
CA ASP A 37 -4.59 -4.95 16.78
C ASP A 37 -3.91 -3.55 16.83
N ASN A 38 -4.63 -2.50 17.24
CA ASN A 38 -4.12 -1.13 17.37
C ASN A 38 -4.65 -0.42 18.63
N ALA A 39 -4.48 -1.03 19.79
CA ALA A 39 -4.84 -0.46 21.11
C ALA A 39 -6.29 0.06 21.21
N GLY A 40 -7.23 -0.55 20.50
CA GLY A 40 -8.65 -0.19 20.49
C GLY A 40 -9.04 0.89 19.49
N VAL A 41 -8.10 1.39 18.68
CA VAL A 41 -8.37 2.46 17.69
C VAL A 41 -8.26 1.92 16.26
N PRO A 42 -9.34 1.96 15.45
CA PRO A 42 -9.28 1.52 14.05
C PRO A 42 -8.51 2.53 13.18
N ILE A 43 -7.93 2.04 12.08
CA ILE A 43 -7.46 2.85 10.98
C ILE A 43 -8.42 2.64 9.82
N TYR A 44 -9.24 3.64 9.53
CA TYR A 44 -10.15 3.61 8.40
C TYR A 44 -9.38 3.81 7.10
N THR A 45 -9.72 3.02 6.07
CA THR A 45 -8.95 2.99 4.82
C THR A 45 -9.79 2.45 3.65
N LEU A 46 -9.14 2.26 2.51
CA LEU A 46 -9.67 1.56 1.33
C LEU A 46 -9.22 0.10 1.35
N GLY A 47 -9.99 -0.82 0.77
CA GLY A 47 -9.63 -2.23 0.60
C GLY A 47 -9.47 -2.60 -0.87
N PHE A 48 -8.59 -3.57 -1.15
CA PHE A 48 -8.38 -4.06 -2.51
C PHE A 48 -9.26 -5.26 -2.85
N HIS A 49 -9.82 -5.93 -1.85
CA HIS A 49 -10.73 -7.06 -2.07
C HIS A 49 -11.89 -6.67 -2.99
N GLY A 50 -12.10 -7.45 -4.08
CA GLY A 50 -13.13 -7.19 -5.08
C GLY A 50 -12.88 -5.99 -5.99
N SER A 51 -11.77 -5.27 -5.84
CA SER A 51 -11.40 -4.18 -6.75
C SER A 51 -10.67 -4.67 -8.00
N THR A 52 -10.67 -3.83 -9.02
CA THR A 52 -9.88 -4.05 -10.24
C THR A 52 -9.04 -2.82 -10.56
N TYR A 53 -7.95 -3.02 -11.29
CA TYR A 53 -7.06 -1.95 -11.72
C TYR A 53 -6.77 -2.06 -13.21
N THR A 54 -6.81 -0.93 -13.92
CA THR A 54 -6.53 -0.86 -15.36
C THR A 54 -5.47 0.19 -15.63
N SER A 55 -4.43 -0.18 -16.35
CA SER A 55 -3.34 0.71 -16.75
C SER A 55 -2.70 0.28 -18.07
N LYS A 56 -2.08 1.24 -18.76
CA LYS A 56 -1.22 0.98 -19.94
C LYS A 56 0.23 0.67 -19.56
N TYR A 57 0.61 0.90 -18.31
CA TYR A 57 2.00 0.91 -17.87
C TYR A 57 2.34 -0.27 -16.96
N VAL A 58 1.43 -0.62 -16.06
CA VAL A 58 1.66 -1.66 -15.06
C VAL A 58 0.40 -2.50 -14.85
N SER A 59 0.57 -3.75 -14.49
CA SER A 59 -0.48 -4.56 -13.87
C SER A 59 -0.36 -4.48 -12.35
N PHE A 60 -1.50 -4.50 -11.66
CA PHE A 60 -1.55 -4.55 -10.21
C PHE A 60 -2.55 -5.62 -9.77
N SER A 61 -2.12 -6.45 -8.83
CA SER A 61 -2.96 -7.42 -8.13
C SER A 61 -2.84 -7.15 -6.63
N GLY A 62 -3.93 -6.74 -6.00
CA GLY A 62 -4.01 -6.54 -4.55
C GLY A 62 -4.77 -7.70 -3.92
N TYR A 63 -4.17 -8.34 -2.91
CA TYR A 63 -4.78 -9.46 -2.19
C TYR A 63 -4.95 -9.08 -0.72
N GLU A 64 -6.19 -9.16 -0.23
CA GLU A 64 -6.55 -9.10 1.18
C GLU A 64 -6.87 -10.52 1.65
N THR A 65 -5.92 -11.18 2.28
CA THR A 65 -6.00 -12.62 2.55
C THR A 65 -7.09 -12.99 3.55
N VAL A 66 -7.37 -12.09 4.49
CA VAL A 66 -8.43 -12.24 5.51
C VAL A 66 -9.11 -10.90 5.80
N ASP A 67 -10.31 -10.96 6.35
CA ASP A 67 -11.13 -9.82 6.74
C ASP A 67 -10.62 -9.13 8.03
N ASN A 68 -11.41 -8.21 8.55
CA ASN A 68 -11.11 -7.42 9.75
C ASN A 68 -11.99 -7.77 10.95
N THR A 69 -12.77 -8.85 10.89
CA THR A 69 -13.71 -9.21 11.93
C THR A 69 -13.53 -10.67 12.36
N LYS A 70 -13.21 -10.89 13.63
CA LYS A 70 -13.07 -12.25 14.17
C LYS A 70 -14.42 -12.87 14.48
N VAL A 71 -14.66 -14.06 13.95
CA VAL A 71 -15.75 -14.95 14.37
C VAL A 71 -15.15 -16.13 15.12
N ASN A 72 -15.51 -16.31 16.39
CA ASN A 72 -14.89 -17.32 17.26
C ASN A 72 -13.35 -17.19 17.35
N GLY A 73 -12.83 -15.97 17.33
CA GLY A 73 -11.40 -15.69 17.44
C GLY A 73 -10.61 -15.83 16.13
N VAL A 74 -11.27 -16.11 15.01
CA VAL A 74 -10.63 -16.33 13.70
C VAL A 74 -11.14 -15.31 12.68
N TYR A 75 -10.26 -14.71 11.91
CA TYR A 75 -10.62 -13.86 10.77
C TYR A 75 -11.17 -14.70 9.61
N GLY A 76 -12.18 -14.19 8.92
CA GLY A 76 -12.71 -14.80 7.71
C GLY A 76 -11.72 -14.71 6.56
N LYS A 77 -11.63 -15.79 5.76
CA LYS A 77 -10.79 -15.80 4.55
C LYS A 77 -11.45 -14.96 3.46
N LEU A 78 -10.65 -14.11 2.79
CA LEU A 78 -11.07 -13.32 1.63
C LEU A 78 -10.39 -13.85 0.36
N ASP A 79 -9.22 -13.29 0.02
CA ASP A 79 -8.53 -13.62 -1.22
C ASP A 79 -7.58 -14.82 -1.04
N THR A 80 -7.40 -15.56 -2.13
CA THR A 80 -6.36 -16.59 -2.24
C THR A 80 -5.40 -16.16 -3.33
N LEU A 81 -4.11 -16.13 -3.01
CA LEU A 81 -3.09 -15.84 -4.00
C LEU A 81 -3.04 -16.98 -5.04
N PRO A 82 -2.90 -16.68 -6.33
CA PRO A 82 -2.48 -17.67 -7.33
C PRO A 82 -1.12 -18.28 -6.96
N ASP A 83 -0.88 -19.51 -7.39
CA ASP A 83 0.36 -20.26 -7.05
C ASP A 83 1.64 -19.47 -7.40
N ALA A 84 1.63 -18.74 -8.52
CA ALA A 84 2.77 -17.95 -8.94
C ALA A 84 3.06 -16.78 -7.97
N ASP A 85 2.01 -16.09 -7.50
CA ASP A 85 2.15 -14.98 -6.56
C ASP A 85 2.48 -15.48 -5.15
N GLN A 86 1.92 -16.62 -4.74
CA GLN A 86 2.29 -17.29 -3.50
C GLN A 86 3.77 -17.68 -3.50
N ALA A 87 4.29 -18.21 -4.60
CA ALA A 87 5.70 -18.57 -4.73
C ALA A 87 6.63 -17.33 -4.62
N LEU A 88 6.21 -16.17 -5.14
CA LEU A 88 6.96 -14.93 -4.98
C LEU A 88 6.98 -14.47 -3.51
N LEU A 89 5.83 -14.51 -2.84
CA LEU A 89 5.71 -14.18 -1.42
C LEU A 89 6.59 -15.10 -0.56
N ASP A 90 6.51 -16.42 -0.78
CA ASP A 90 7.28 -17.42 -0.04
C ASP A 90 8.79 -17.28 -0.25
N LYS A 91 9.20 -16.83 -1.43
CA LYS A 91 10.61 -16.62 -1.77
C LYS A 91 11.16 -15.34 -1.17
N TYR A 92 10.43 -14.23 -1.28
CA TYR A 92 10.98 -12.90 -1.05
C TYR A 92 10.51 -12.24 0.25
N ASN A 93 9.45 -12.71 0.92
CA ASN A 93 9.02 -12.19 2.22
C ASN A 93 9.72 -12.90 3.39
N LYS A 94 10.99 -13.17 3.26
CA LYS A 94 11.86 -13.78 4.27
C LYS A 94 13.32 -13.35 4.08
N PRO A 95 14.18 -13.56 5.08
CA PRO A 95 15.61 -13.31 4.94
C PRO A 95 16.22 -14.08 3.73
N PRO A 96 17.18 -13.52 3.02
CA PRO A 96 17.85 -12.23 3.27
C PRO A 96 17.16 -11.01 2.63
N TYR A 97 15.96 -11.16 2.06
CA TYR A 97 15.29 -10.12 1.29
C TYR A 97 14.54 -9.11 2.16
N VAL A 98 14.11 -9.54 3.33
CA VAL A 98 13.49 -8.72 4.38
C VAL A 98 14.13 -9.06 5.73
N ASP A 99 13.94 -8.18 6.71
CA ASP A 99 14.46 -8.40 8.06
C ASP A 99 13.83 -9.64 8.72
N PRO A 100 14.60 -10.39 9.54
CA PRO A 100 14.07 -11.51 10.32
C PRO A 100 12.94 -11.08 11.27
N PRO A 101 11.92 -11.93 11.48
CA PRO A 101 11.78 -13.29 10.97
C PRO A 101 11.22 -13.37 9.54
N GLY A 102 10.85 -12.26 8.92
CA GLY A 102 10.09 -12.23 7.66
C GLY A 102 8.58 -12.39 7.89
N GLY A 103 7.83 -12.51 6.80
CA GLY A 103 6.36 -12.71 6.85
C GLY A 103 5.55 -11.45 7.18
N ALA A 104 6.19 -10.28 7.31
CA ALA A 104 5.48 -9.03 7.61
C ALA A 104 4.57 -8.60 6.45
N ILE A 105 3.45 -7.95 6.81
CA ILE A 105 2.51 -7.31 5.89
C ILE A 105 2.29 -5.85 6.30
N PRO A 106 1.98 -4.93 5.35
CA PRO A 106 1.86 -5.16 3.92
C PRO A 106 3.19 -5.58 3.28
N TRP A 107 3.10 -6.36 2.20
CA TRP A 107 4.24 -6.72 1.38
C TRP A 107 3.94 -6.40 -0.09
N ILE A 108 4.85 -5.69 -0.75
CA ILE A 108 4.69 -5.21 -2.12
C ILE A 108 5.87 -5.69 -2.95
N TYR A 109 5.59 -6.29 -4.11
CA TYR A 109 6.59 -6.78 -5.06
C TYR A 109 6.55 -5.96 -6.35
N PHE A 110 7.66 -5.35 -6.71
CA PHE A 110 7.79 -4.47 -7.86
C PHE A 110 8.40 -5.19 -9.07
N GLY A 111 7.77 -6.29 -9.52
CA GLY A 111 8.13 -6.95 -10.77
C GLY A 111 9.62 -7.34 -10.90
N GLY A 112 10.25 -7.80 -9.84
CA GLY A 112 11.67 -8.15 -9.81
C GLY A 112 12.63 -6.97 -9.64
N LYS A 113 12.13 -5.74 -9.52
CA LYS A 113 12.95 -4.53 -9.33
C LYS A 113 13.12 -4.14 -7.87
N GLY A 114 12.28 -4.67 -6.99
CA GLY A 114 12.34 -4.39 -5.56
C GLY A 114 11.20 -5.04 -4.82
N ILE A 115 11.30 -4.98 -3.50
CA ILE A 115 10.23 -5.33 -2.56
C ILE A 115 10.13 -4.25 -1.50
N MET A 116 8.95 -4.13 -0.90
CA MET A 116 8.71 -3.32 0.28
C MET A 116 7.84 -4.11 1.26
N ASN A 117 8.10 -3.98 2.55
CA ASN A 117 7.21 -4.46 3.59
C ASN A 117 7.06 -3.42 4.70
N GLY A 118 5.93 -3.50 5.43
CA GLY A 118 5.57 -2.48 6.40
C GLY A 118 4.95 -1.24 5.77
N ALA A 119 4.73 -0.20 6.57
CA ALA A 119 4.13 1.06 6.15
C ALA A 119 5.07 2.23 6.37
N GLY A 120 5.07 3.18 5.42
CA GLY A 120 5.85 4.41 5.49
C GLY A 120 5.16 5.56 6.25
N VAL A 121 3.87 5.40 6.58
CA VAL A 121 3.07 6.42 7.26
C VAL A 121 2.94 6.12 8.75
N ASP A 122 3.21 7.12 9.62
CA ASP A 122 3.01 6.98 11.06
C ASP A 122 1.50 6.86 11.37
N LYS A 123 1.15 5.85 12.17
CA LYS A 123 -0.23 5.56 12.55
C LYS A 123 -0.91 6.72 13.27
N ALA A 124 -0.20 7.49 14.09
CA ALA A 124 -0.72 8.65 14.82
C ALA A 124 -1.34 9.71 13.90
N LEU A 125 -0.94 9.73 12.63
CA LEU A 125 -1.49 10.65 11.64
C LEU A 125 -2.88 10.26 11.15
N LEU A 126 -3.23 8.96 11.16
CA LEU A 126 -4.43 8.44 10.50
C LEU A 126 -5.41 7.73 11.45
N GLU A 127 -4.93 7.19 12.59
CA GLU A 127 -5.75 6.41 13.51
C GLU A 127 -6.99 7.18 13.99
N GLY A 128 -8.16 6.51 13.98
CA GLY A 128 -9.44 7.06 14.42
C GLY A 128 -10.05 8.12 13.51
N LYS A 129 -9.36 8.57 12.46
CA LYS A 129 -9.87 9.60 11.55
C LYS A 129 -10.76 8.99 10.46
N ALA A 130 -11.85 9.67 10.11
CA ALA A 130 -12.69 9.27 9.00
C ALA A 130 -11.94 9.38 7.66
N ILE A 131 -12.29 8.53 6.68
CA ILE A 131 -11.67 8.53 5.33
C ILE A 131 -11.81 9.92 4.68
N SER A 132 -12.96 10.60 4.84
CA SER A 132 -13.19 11.95 4.33
C SER A 132 -12.22 12.98 4.88
N ASP A 133 -11.89 12.88 6.17
CA ASP A 133 -10.99 13.82 6.84
C ASP A 133 -9.54 13.57 6.41
N ILE A 134 -9.17 12.30 6.26
CA ILE A 134 -7.88 11.89 5.70
C ILE A 134 -7.73 12.40 4.27
N ALA A 135 -8.76 12.21 3.42
CA ALA A 135 -8.74 12.68 2.04
C ALA A 135 -8.61 14.21 1.96
N THR A 136 -9.33 14.94 2.82
CA THR A 136 -9.21 16.41 2.93
C THR A 136 -7.80 16.82 3.34
N SER A 137 -7.23 16.11 4.33
CA SER A 137 -5.86 16.38 4.80
C SER A 137 -4.81 16.04 3.74
N ILE A 138 -5.00 15.00 2.95
CA ILE A 138 -4.09 14.66 1.81
C ILE A 138 -4.13 15.77 0.75
N ALA A 139 -5.29 16.39 0.52
CA ALA A 139 -5.44 17.47 -0.45
C ALA A 139 -4.79 18.81 -0.01
N ASP A 140 -4.51 18.98 1.28
CA ASP A 140 -3.81 20.13 1.81
C ASP A 140 -2.29 19.87 1.89
N PRO A 141 -1.46 20.45 1.00
CA PRO A 141 -0.02 20.18 0.96
C PRO A 141 0.74 20.67 2.20
N THR A 142 0.10 21.49 3.05
CA THR A 142 0.71 21.98 4.30
C THR A 142 0.50 21.02 5.46
N SER A 143 -0.47 20.10 5.37
CA SER A 143 -0.78 19.13 6.42
C SER A 143 0.31 18.07 6.59
N GLU A 144 0.52 17.61 7.82
CA GLU A 144 1.46 16.52 8.11
C GLU A 144 0.99 15.20 7.47
N VAL A 145 -0.31 14.97 7.35
CA VAL A 145 -0.89 13.81 6.65
C VAL A 145 -0.50 13.83 5.17
N SER A 146 -0.66 14.98 4.49
CA SER A 146 -0.26 15.12 3.08
C SER A 146 1.24 14.87 2.91
N LYS A 147 2.08 15.48 3.74
CA LYS A 147 3.54 15.30 3.69
C LYS A 147 3.94 13.83 3.82
N ALA A 148 3.34 13.10 4.77
CA ALA A 148 3.61 11.69 4.98
C ALA A 148 3.07 10.82 3.83
N VAL A 149 1.78 10.90 3.53
CA VAL A 149 1.12 10.03 2.52
C VAL A 149 1.64 10.32 1.11
N VAL A 150 1.74 11.60 0.72
CA VAL A 150 2.26 11.95 -0.62
C VAL A 150 3.76 11.70 -0.72
N GLY A 151 4.51 11.88 0.38
CA GLY A 151 5.92 11.55 0.47
C GLY A 151 6.18 10.07 0.19
N ASP A 152 5.43 9.20 0.85
CA ASP A 152 5.52 7.75 0.66
C ASP A 152 4.99 7.33 -0.72
N ALA A 153 3.86 7.89 -1.18
CA ALA A 153 3.38 7.69 -2.54
C ALA A 153 4.42 8.08 -3.61
N ASN A 154 5.27 9.06 -3.35
CA ASN A 154 6.37 9.42 -4.26
C ASN A 154 7.46 8.34 -4.28
N LEU A 155 7.79 7.71 -3.16
CA LEU A 155 8.73 6.59 -3.10
C LEU A 155 8.20 5.38 -3.89
N LEU A 156 6.94 5.01 -3.66
CA LEU A 156 6.27 3.95 -4.42
C LEU A 156 6.22 4.28 -5.93
N THR A 157 5.90 5.52 -6.28
CA THR A 157 5.88 5.97 -7.68
C THR A 157 7.26 5.89 -8.31
N ALA A 158 8.32 6.30 -7.63
CA ALA A 158 9.70 6.17 -8.13
C ALA A 158 10.04 4.70 -8.41
N GLN A 159 9.67 3.79 -7.51
CA GLN A 159 9.89 2.36 -7.72
C GLN A 159 9.09 1.80 -8.93
N ILE A 160 7.84 2.27 -9.13
CA ILE A 160 7.05 1.93 -10.31
C ILE A 160 7.72 2.50 -11.59
N CYS A 161 8.29 3.70 -11.53
CA CYS A 161 8.99 4.31 -12.66
C CYS A 161 10.20 3.48 -13.13
N VAL A 162 10.90 2.80 -12.20
CA VAL A 162 11.95 1.83 -12.57
C VAL A 162 11.36 0.66 -13.38
N MET A 163 10.19 0.15 -12.99
CA MET A 163 9.52 -0.93 -13.72
C MET A 163 9.08 -0.52 -15.12
N THR A 164 8.64 0.73 -15.28
CA THR A 164 8.04 1.25 -16.52
C THR A 164 9.05 1.96 -17.44
N ASN A 165 10.36 1.88 -17.16
CA ASN A 165 11.40 2.63 -17.84
C ASN A 165 11.09 4.14 -17.89
N ASN A 166 10.71 4.71 -16.75
CA ASN A 166 10.34 6.11 -16.54
C ASN A 166 9.14 6.58 -17.42
N GLN A 167 8.15 5.71 -17.61
CA GLN A 167 6.91 6.06 -18.30
C GLN A 167 5.71 5.96 -17.34
N PRO A 168 4.71 6.89 -17.44
CA PRO A 168 4.72 8.07 -18.30
C PRO A 168 5.70 9.15 -17.81
N ALA A 169 6.32 9.87 -18.75
CA ALA A 169 7.39 10.81 -18.45
C ALA A 169 6.96 11.98 -17.55
N GLU A 170 5.72 12.44 -17.66
CA GLU A 170 5.15 13.51 -16.82
C GLU A 170 5.02 13.09 -15.35
N VAL A 171 4.75 11.82 -15.06
CA VAL A 171 4.69 11.29 -13.70
C VAL A 171 6.11 11.09 -13.15
N CYS A 172 6.92 10.33 -13.87
CA CYS A 172 8.27 9.98 -13.42
C CYS A 172 9.23 11.18 -13.41
N GLY A 173 8.95 12.19 -14.25
CA GLY A 173 9.70 13.45 -14.32
C GLY A 173 9.29 14.49 -13.28
N SER A 174 8.24 14.27 -12.49
CA SER A 174 7.78 15.24 -11.47
C SER A 174 8.82 15.43 -10.37
N SER A 175 8.88 16.63 -9.79
CA SER A 175 9.89 16.99 -8.79
C SER A 175 9.87 16.10 -7.56
N GLY A 176 8.66 15.77 -7.06
CA GLY A 176 8.50 14.92 -5.88
C GLY A 176 8.97 13.48 -6.14
N VAL A 177 8.68 12.93 -7.33
CA VAL A 177 9.13 11.58 -7.71
C VAL A 177 10.63 11.52 -7.93
N LYS A 178 11.24 12.54 -8.58
CA LYS A 178 12.70 12.65 -8.71
C LYS A 178 13.42 12.74 -7.36
N ALA A 179 12.87 13.52 -6.43
CA ALA A 179 13.43 13.61 -5.08
C ALA A 179 13.34 12.28 -4.33
N ALA A 180 12.24 11.53 -4.53
CA ALA A 180 12.06 10.20 -3.97
C ALA A 180 13.03 9.18 -4.61
N ALA A 181 13.20 9.21 -5.94
CA ALA A 181 14.16 8.35 -6.65
C ALA A 181 15.59 8.55 -6.14
N ALA A 182 16.00 9.80 -5.94
CA ALA A 182 17.32 10.11 -5.37
C ALA A 182 17.53 9.53 -3.95
N LYS A 183 16.46 9.50 -3.10
CA LYS A 183 16.51 8.85 -1.78
C LYS A 183 16.67 7.33 -1.88
N LEU A 184 16.14 6.72 -2.93
CA LEU A 184 16.26 5.29 -3.19
C LEU A 184 17.59 4.92 -3.91
N GLY A 185 18.43 5.90 -4.23
CA GLY A 185 19.68 5.67 -4.95
C GLY A 185 19.50 5.33 -6.44
N GLN A 186 18.41 5.79 -7.02
CA GLN A 186 18.01 5.55 -8.42
C GLN A 186 18.37 6.71 -9.33
#